data_46ec8e82cd7a20e2110fdc37796b449d
#
_entry.id   46ec8e82cd7a20e2110fdc37796b449d
#
_cell.length_a   1.000
_cell.length_b   1.000
_cell.length_c   1.000
_cell.angle_alpha   90.00
_cell.angle_beta   90.00
_cell.angle_gamma   90.00
#
_symmetry.space_group_name_H-M   'P 1'
#
loop_
_entity.id
_entity.type
_entity.pdbx_description
1 polymer ?
#
loop_
_entity_poly.entity_id
_entity_poly.type
_entity_poly.pdbx_seq_one_letter_code
_entity_poly.pdbx_strand_id
1 'polypeptide(L)'
;EKAKASLTVIKTEKDSDPAVCLENAEFSIYRDEACTDRVDTQTTDTSGKLTFADLEPGKTYYYRETKAPDGYVLDTTVRKITIGTGTENADVAETVTVTNEKAIGDIVIKKVDDSTVAVPLDGVTFRLLHEDNTPYLKSGAAYEVTSDESGYARFKDIPFGRYLVEEVTGKTGYQVNPTNAAITVDIIGDNNLTIVNKRYKCDIRLIKTGEGGELLSGAEIGLFTKDGARVKTATTGTDGTVTFTDIVYGDYYLQELKAPNGYKLSSAKVTITAAEIQNSFTAGTTLDKALSNEKQKGQICLMKTDDAGTALAGAEFTLYDENMIALKTGKTMTAAEASAMGAGAAEGQLYFRDLTYGTYYVQETKAPDTPDASIVYQRDNQVYKVVVDSDTLVTKYTDADGNLQNLTIQNKKLSTTPPLISFKVKKTDAESGAALADAVFELYKNGVATGI
;
A
#
# COMPACT_ATOMS: atom_id res chain seq x y z
N GLU A 1 -23.77 91.03 11.99
CA GLU A 1 -24.19 89.64 11.63
C GLU A 1 -24.77 88.99 12.87
N LYS A 2 -25.83 88.19 12.74
CA LYS A 2 -26.32 87.37 13.83
C LYS A 2 -25.32 86.31 14.12
N ALA A 3 -24.98 86.06 15.41
CA ALA A 3 -24.15 84.95 15.82
C ALA A 3 -24.69 83.62 15.26
N LYS A 4 -23.79 82.79 14.71
CA LYS A 4 -24.12 81.45 14.19
C LYS A 4 -23.76 80.44 15.24
N ALA A 5 -24.44 79.29 15.21
CA ALA A 5 -24.15 78.22 16.07
C ALA A 5 -23.88 76.94 15.29
N SER A 6 -23.06 76.05 15.83
CA SER A 6 -22.77 74.77 15.27
C SER A 6 -22.76 73.66 16.31
N LEU A 7 -23.06 72.44 15.88
CA LEU A 7 -22.91 71.21 16.65
C LEU A 7 -21.97 70.27 15.91
N THR A 8 -20.84 69.97 16.54
CA THR A 8 -19.93 68.94 16.06
C THR A 8 -20.22 67.61 16.77
N VAL A 9 -20.45 66.57 16.03
CA VAL A 9 -20.55 65.20 16.53
C VAL A 9 -19.24 64.50 16.25
N ILE A 10 -18.62 63.90 17.28
CA ILE A 10 -17.47 63.01 17.17
C ILE A 10 -17.97 61.57 17.37
N LYS A 11 -17.78 60.75 16.35
CA LYS A 11 -18.20 59.35 16.36
C LYS A 11 -17.03 58.44 16.65
N THR A 12 -17.16 57.60 17.65
CA THR A 12 -16.09 56.64 18.04
C THR A 12 -16.66 55.27 18.30
N GLU A 13 -15.77 54.27 18.24
CA GLU A 13 -16.06 52.93 18.73
C GLU A 13 -16.22 52.93 20.25
N LYS A 14 -17.25 52.23 20.74
CA LYS A 14 -17.49 52.05 22.16
C LYS A 14 -16.36 51.26 22.80
N ASP A 15 -15.92 51.69 23.97
CA ASP A 15 -14.91 51.04 24.80
C ASP A 15 -13.53 50.84 24.12
N SER A 16 -13.22 51.54 23.02
CA SER A 16 -11.90 51.53 22.41
C SER A 16 -10.92 52.44 23.14
N ASP A 17 -9.69 51.92 23.39
CA ASP A 17 -8.57 52.67 24.00
C ASP A 17 -7.27 52.33 23.22
N PRO A 18 -6.69 53.28 22.46
CA PRO A 18 -7.15 54.65 22.21
C PRO A 18 -8.48 54.67 21.41
N ALA A 19 -9.21 55.76 21.51
CA ALA A 19 -10.48 55.94 20.85
C ALA A 19 -10.34 55.80 19.32
N VAL A 20 -11.08 54.85 18.71
CA VAL A 20 -11.16 54.65 17.27
C VAL A 20 -12.27 55.52 16.70
N CYS A 21 -11.90 56.47 15.82
CA CYS A 21 -12.84 57.36 15.12
C CYS A 21 -13.55 56.57 14.00
N LEU A 22 -14.86 56.79 13.87
CA LEU A 22 -15.72 56.11 12.93
C LEU A 22 -16.19 57.05 11.79
N GLU A 23 -15.71 56.81 10.58
CA GLU A 23 -16.18 57.51 9.38
C GLU A 23 -17.49 56.90 8.85
N ASN A 24 -18.18 57.62 7.97
CA ASN A 24 -19.40 57.20 7.28
C ASN A 24 -20.64 56.95 8.17
N ALA A 25 -20.63 57.42 9.42
CA ALA A 25 -21.83 57.49 10.23
C ALA A 25 -22.69 58.66 9.81
N GLU A 26 -23.94 58.43 9.43
CA GLU A 26 -24.87 59.50 9.08
C GLU A 26 -25.73 59.92 10.26
N PHE A 27 -25.80 61.19 10.51
CA PHE A 27 -26.67 61.81 11.53
C PHE A 27 -27.59 62.84 10.92
N SER A 28 -28.81 62.89 11.42
CA SER A 28 -29.75 63.96 11.14
C SER A 28 -30.06 64.73 12.44
N ILE A 29 -30.24 66.06 12.27
CA ILE A 29 -30.63 66.97 13.34
C ILE A 29 -32.02 67.51 13.04
N TYR A 30 -32.84 67.69 14.10
CA TYR A 30 -34.26 68.01 14.05
C TYR A 30 -34.62 69.12 15.05
N ARG A 31 -35.74 69.83 14.80
CA ARG A 31 -36.26 70.81 15.74
C ARG A 31 -37.21 70.23 16.81
N ASP A 32 -37.70 69.02 16.55
CA ASP A 32 -38.67 68.33 17.42
C ASP A 32 -38.15 66.97 17.88
N GLU A 33 -38.57 66.53 19.06
CA GLU A 33 -38.19 65.26 19.67
C GLU A 33 -38.70 64.02 18.87
N ALA A 34 -39.83 64.19 18.16
CA ALA A 34 -40.38 63.16 17.31
C ALA A 34 -39.58 62.98 16.01
N CYS A 35 -38.52 63.77 15.77
CA CYS A 35 -37.66 63.73 14.60
C CYS A 35 -38.44 63.85 13.26
N THR A 36 -39.47 64.74 13.22
CA THR A 36 -40.30 65.00 12.04
C THR A 36 -39.91 66.27 11.28
N ASP A 37 -39.37 67.26 12.02
CA ASP A 37 -38.88 68.52 11.41
C ASP A 37 -37.37 68.50 11.28
N ARG A 38 -36.89 67.90 10.17
CA ARG A 38 -35.42 67.71 9.93
C ARG A 38 -34.80 69.03 9.46
N VAL A 39 -33.74 69.45 10.11
CA VAL A 39 -32.92 70.60 9.81
C VAL A 39 -31.82 70.30 8.78
N ASP A 40 -31.04 69.26 9.07
CA ASP A 40 -29.88 68.88 8.25
C ASP A 40 -29.52 67.39 8.44
N THR A 41 -28.73 66.86 7.51
CA THR A 41 -28.14 65.51 7.56
C THR A 41 -26.70 65.61 7.13
N GLN A 42 -25.79 65.04 7.92
CA GLN A 42 -24.35 65.04 7.69
C GLN A 42 -23.77 63.66 7.93
N THR A 43 -22.61 63.40 7.34
CA THR A 43 -21.86 62.12 7.49
C THR A 43 -20.49 62.38 8.07
N THR A 44 -20.03 61.53 8.99
CA THR A 44 -18.70 61.65 9.59
C THR A 44 -17.58 61.41 8.57
N ASP A 45 -16.54 62.22 8.67
CA ASP A 45 -15.32 62.15 7.89
C ASP A 45 -14.36 61.07 8.43
N THR A 46 -13.14 60.94 7.86
CA THR A 46 -12.09 60.01 8.29
C THR A 46 -11.59 60.26 9.71
N SER A 47 -11.83 61.44 10.29
CA SER A 47 -11.55 61.76 11.70
C SER A 47 -12.74 61.48 12.63
N GLY A 48 -13.81 60.84 12.11
CA GLY A 48 -15.04 60.54 12.84
C GLY A 48 -15.90 61.79 13.14
N LYS A 49 -15.71 62.91 12.46
CA LYS A 49 -16.38 64.17 12.74
C LYS A 49 -17.36 64.54 11.66
N LEU A 50 -18.50 65.11 12.09
CA LEU A 50 -19.40 65.88 11.28
C LEU A 50 -19.79 67.16 12.00
N THR A 51 -20.24 68.20 11.28
CA THR A 51 -20.67 69.42 11.89
C THR A 51 -21.97 69.94 11.25
N PHE A 52 -22.99 70.12 12.06
CA PHE A 52 -24.19 70.87 11.67
C PHE A 52 -23.93 72.32 11.89
N ALA A 53 -23.90 73.09 10.80
CA ALA A 53 -23.65 74.51 10.81
C ALA A 53 -24.97 75.32 10.77
N ASP A 54 -24.84 76.63 10.90
CA ASP A 54 -25.96 77.62 10.76
C ASP A 54 -27.13 77.32 11.70
N LEU A 55 -26.91 76.76 12.87
CA LEU A 55 -27.92 76.56 13.93
C LEU A 55 -28.22 77.89 14.64
N GLU A 56 -29.40 77.99 15.27
CA GLU A 56 -29.80 79.20 16.02
C GLU A 56 -29.31 79.07 17.49
N PRO A 57 -28.55 80.09 17.96
CA PRO A 57 -28.14 80.14 19.38
C PRO A 57 -29.35 80.13 20.32
N GLY A 58 -29.26 79.49 21.47
CA GLY A 58 -30.32 79.39 22.48
C GLY A 58 -31.45 78.43 22.13
N LYS A 59 -31.42 77.75 20.99
CA LYS A 59 -32.43 76.76 20.58
C LYS A 59 -32.10 75.39 20.98
N THR A 60 -33.11 74.57 21.21
CA THR A 60 -33.02 73.14 21.44
C THR A 60 -33.22 72.38 20.14
N TYR A 61 -32.32 71.44 19.92
CA TYR A 61 -32.35 70.51 18.77
C TYR A 61 -32.31 69.08 19.28
N TYR A 62 -32.74 68.15 18.42
CA TYR A 62 -32.69 66.72 18.62
C TYR A 62 -31.88 66.13 17.47
N TYR A 63 -30.99 65.16 17.77
CA TYR A 63 -30.19 64.51 16.75
C TYR A 63 -30.10 63.00 17.02
N ARG A 64 -29.98 62.24 15.96
CA ARG A 64 -29.82 60.81 16.03
C ARG A 64 -28.98 60.30 14.86
N GLU A 65 -28.39 59.11 15.04
CA GLU A 65 -27.78 58.36 13.95
C GLU A 65 -28.90 57.82 13.03
N THR A 66 -28.78 58.02 11.72
CA THR A 66 -29.71 57.52 10.72
C THR A 66 -29.13 56.40 9.89
N LYS A 67 -27.76 56.29 9.87
CA LYS A 67 -27.03 55.18 9.33
C LYS A 67 -25.75 54.94 10.12
N ALA A 68 -25.55 53.72 10.61
CA ALA A 68 -24.29 53.32 11.26
C ALA A 68 -23.16 53.14 10.24
N PRO A 69 -21.88 53.28 10.64
CA PRO A 69 -20.76 52.81 9.87
C PRO A 69 -20.86 51.32 9.61
N ASP A 70 -20.23 50.84 8.52
CA ASP A 70 -20.19 49.43 8.23
C ASP A 70 -19.50 48.64 9.37
N GLY A 71 -20.08 47.52 9.81
CA GLY A 71 -19.60 46.74 10.91
C GLY A 71 -20.04 47.19 12.32
N TYR A 72 -20.90 48.16 12.42
CA TYR A 72 -21.41 48.68 13.69
C TYR A 72 -22.93 48.61 13.80
N VAL A 73 -23.43 48.51 15.02
CA VAL A 73 -24.86 48.51 15.32
C VAL A 73 -25.39 49.96 15.29
N LEU A 74 -26.48 50.18 14.56
CA LEU A 74 -27.14 51.48 14.48
C LEU A 74 -27.65 51.92 15.88
N ASP A 75 -27.21 53.09 16.35
CA ASP A 75 -27.71 53.68 17.58
C ASP A 75 -28.89 54.61 17.27
N THR A 76 -30.11 54.14 17.46
CA THR A 76 -31.35 54.87 17.18
C THR A 76 -31.72 55.86 18.28
N THR A 77 -30.90 56.06 19.30
CA THR A 77 -31.17 56.93 20.43
C THR A 77 -31.30 58.38 19.98
N VAL A 78 -32.47 59.00 20.23
CA VAL A 78 -32.67 60.44 20.02
C VAL A 78 -32.04 61.20 21.18
N ARG A 79 -31.10 62.09 20.83
CA ARG A 79 -30.35 62.91 21.81
C ARG A 79 -30.80 64.36 21.70
N LYS A 80 -30.94 65.00 22.84
CA LYS A 80 -31.32 66.41 22.95
C LYS A 80 -30.07 67.25 23.23
N ILE A 81 -29.96 68.37 22.55
CA ILE A 81 -28.92 69.38 22.79
C ILE A 81 -29.58 70.79 22.77
N THR A 82 -29.21 71.61 23.77
CA THR A 82 -29.55 73.02 23.75
C THR A 82 -28.31 73.82 23.42
N ILE A 83 -28.30 74.52 22.31
CA ILE A 83 -27.18 75.34 21.87
C ILE A 83 -27.05 76.53 22.83
N GLY A 84 -25.83 76.85 23.23
CA GLY A 84 -25.57 78.02 24.06
C GLY A 84 -26.10 79.35 23.43
N THR A 85 -26.39 80.34 24.26
CA THR A 85 -27.00 81.62 23.79
C THR A 85 -25.99 82.54 23.13
N GLY A 86 -24.67 82.30 23.32
CA GLY A 86 -23.61 83.15 22.78
C GLY A 86 -23.62 84.61 23.36
N THR A 87 -22.58 85.34 23.08
CA THR A 87 -22.53 86.81 23.29
C THR A 87 -22.67 87.52 22.00
N GLU A 88 -23.02 88.83 21.96
CA GLU A 88 -23.12 89.58 20.71
C GLU A 88 -21.87 89.39 19.83
N ASN A 89 -22.12 88.91 18.60
CA ASN A 89 -21.13 88.67 17.52
C ASN A 89 -20.10 87.53 17.79
N ALA A 90 -20.38 86.60 18.71
CA ALA A 90 -19.50 85.39 18.88
C ALA A 90 -20.30 84.14 18.50
N ASP A 91 -19.70 83.31 17.60
CA ASP A 91 -20.22 82.01 17.22
C ASP A 91 -20.15 81.03 18.39
N VAL A 92 -21.14 80.15 18.47
CA VAL A 92 -21.24 79.11 19.50
C VAL A 92 -20.98 77.74 18.87
N ALA A 93 -20.01 77.02 19.38
CA ALA A 93 -19.72 75.65 18.93
C ALA A 93 -19.89 74.66 20.06
N GLU A 94 -20.79 73.71 19.92
CA GLU A 94 -20.96 72.57 20.81
C GLU A 94 -20.32 71.35 20.24
N THR A 95 -19.79 70.46 21.07
CA THR A 95 -19.20 69.19 20.65
C THR A 95 -19.73 68.05 21.53
N VAL A 96 -20.13 67.00 20.91
CA VAL A 96 -20.65 65.78 21.55
C VAL A 96 -19.93 64.55 21.03
N THR A 97 -19.77 63.53 21.87
CA THR A 97 -19.25 62.24 21.44
C THR A 97 -20.38 61.23 21.43
N VAL A 98 -20.48 60.43 20.40
CA VAL A 98 -21.44 59.34 20.27
C VAL A 98 -20.66 58.08 19.87
N THR A 99 -20.94 56.99 20.58
CA THR A 99 -20.23 55.69 20.36
C THR A 99 -21.13 54.70 19.65
N ASN A 100 -20.55 53.77 18.86
CA ASN A 100 -21.26 52.58 18.40
C ASN A 100 -20.55 51.30 18.89
N GLU A 101 -21.33 50.26 19.10
CA GLU A 101 -20.87 48.94 19.37
C GLU A 101 -20.59 48.21 18.04
N LYS A 102 -19.53 47.46 17.97
CA LYS A 102 -19.33 46.53 16.82
C LYS A 102 -20.49 45.55 16.72
N ALA A 103 -20.95 45.30 15.53
CA ALA A 103 -21.86 44.21 15.27
C ALA A 103 -21.11 42.87 15.52
N ILE A 104 -21.84 41.88 15.93
CA ILE A 104 -21.31 40.56 16.23
C ILE A 104 -21.98 39.50 15.36
N GLY A 105 -21.25 38.48 14.98
CA GLY A 105 -21.74 37.29 14.31
C GLY A 105 -21.06 36.04 14.85
N ASP A 106 -21.50 34.89 14.40
CA ASP A 106 -20.86 33.61 14.71
C ASP A 106 -20.00 33.15 13.53
N ILE A 107 -18.89 32.46 13.77
CA ILE A 107 -18.16 31.71 12.76
C ILE A 107 -18.53 30.25 12.89
N VAL A 108 -19.10 29.68 11.82
CA VAL A 108 -19.50 28.26 11.75
C VAL A 108 -18.57 27.52 10.80
N ILE A 109 -17.75 26.64 11.35
CA ILE A 109 -16.84 25.80 10.59
C ILE A 109 -17.53 24.50 10.27
N LYS A 110 -17.50 24.09 8.99
CA LYS A 110 -17.82 22.74 8.53
C LYS A 110 -16.51 22.02 8.23
N LYS A 111 -16.14 21.07 9.06
CA LYS A 111 -14.92 20.25 8.91
C LYS A 111 -15.24 18.98 8.17
N VAL A 112 -14.53 18.72 7.06
CA VAL A 112 -14.74 17.54 6.21
C VAL A 112 -13.42 16.99 5.69
N ASP A 113 -13.47 15.77 5.13
CA ASP A 113 -12.34 15.17 4.40
C ASP A 113 -12.39 15.51 2.90
N ASP A 114 -11.36 15.01 2.16
CA ASP A 114 -11.18 15.18 0.72
C ASP A 114 -11.86 14.09 -0.12
N SER A 115 -12.84 13.35 0.42
CA SER A 115 -13.60 12.34 -0.33
C SER A 115 -14.50 12.98 -1.38
N THR A 116 -14.81 12.25 -2.46
CA THR A 116 -15.78 12.68 -3.48
C THR A 116 -17.14 13.00 -2.87
N VAL A 117 -17.58 12.22 -1.88
CA VAL A 117 -18.67 12.55 -0.98
C VAL A 117 -18.02 12.90 0.35
N ALA A 118 -17.89 14.21 0.63
CA ALA A 118 -17.16 14.72 1.78
C ALA A 118 -17.70 14.14 3.10
N VAL A 119 -16.83 13.51 3.90
CA VAL A 119 -17.17 12.92 5.18
C VAL A 119 -16.89 13.94 6.30
N PRO A 120 -17.85 14.20 7.20
CA PRO A 120 -17.63 15.06 8.36
C PRO A 120 -16.51 14.53 9.26
N LEU A 121 -15.69 15.44 9.81
CA LEU A 121 -14.61 15.09 10.73
C LEU A 121 -14.89 15.71 12.11
N ASP A 122 -15.14 14.88 13.10
CA ASP A 122 -15.28 15.24 14.52
C ASP A 122 -13.93 15.30 15.22
N GLY A 123 -13.90 15.94 16.39
CA GLY A 123 -12.73 15.98 17.29
C GLY A 123 -11.57 16.85 16.81
N VAL A 124 -11.78 17.67 15.77
CA VAL A 124 -10.77 18.61 15.27
C VAL A 124 -10.90 19.94 16.02
N THR A 125 -9.81 20.40 16.61
CA THR A 125 -9.79 21.64 17.39
C THR A 125 -9.27 22.81 16.55
N PHE A 126 -10.01 23.91 16.58
CA PHE A 126 -9.70 25.16 15.90
C PHE A 126 -9.43 26.26 16.91
N ARG A 127 -8.52 27.18 16.58
CA ARG A 127 -8.22 28.40 17.29
C ARG A 127 -8.54 29.59 16.41
N LEU A 128 -9.18 30.60 16.98
CA LEU A 128 -9.41 31.87 16.31
C LEU A 128 -8.20 32.80 16.49
N LEU A 129 -7.74 33.40 15.38
CA LEU A 129 -6.62 34.33 15.38
C LEU A 129 -7.07 35.67 14.77
N HIS A 130 -6.39 36.75 15.15
CA HIS A 130 -6.40 38.01 14.42
C HIS A 130 -5.63 37.90 13.09
N GLU A 131 -5.75 38.86 12.19
CA GLU A 131 -5.04 38.87 10.90
C GLU A 131 -3.50 38.85 11.02
N ASP A 132 -2.98 39.33 12.16
CA ASP A 132 -1.55 39.31 12.48
C ASP A 132 -1.06 37.96 13.05
N ASN A 133 -1.91 36.93 13.03
CA ASN A 133 -1.71 35.60 13.61
C ASN A 133 -1.61 35.58 15.15
N THR A 134 -1.97 36.66 15.85
CA THR A 134 -2.09 36.58 17.31
C THR A 134 -3.41 35.91 17.74
N PRO A 135 -3.41 35.13 18.83
CA PRO A 135 -4.63 34.47 19.30
C PRO A 135 -5.73 35.47 19.68
N TYR A 136 -6.96 35.27 19.17
CA TYR A 136 -8.13 35.96 19.67
C TYR A 136 -8.45 35.45 21.10
N LEU A 137 -8.51 36.36 22.07
CA LEU A 137 -8.75 35.98 23.44
C LEU A 137 -10.23 36.16 23.82
N LYS A 138 -10.85 35.12 24.36
CA LYS A 138 -12.16 35.20 25.02
C LYS A 138 -11.99 34.90 26.48
N SER A 139 -12.38 35.84 27.36
CA SER A 139 -12.18 35.73 28.81
C SER A 139 -10.72 35.51 29.23
N GLY A 140 -9.76 36.08 28.49
CA GLY A 140 -8.33 36.04 28.81
C GLY A 140 -7.60 34.77 28.32
N ALA A 141 -8.28 33.84 27.65
CA ALA A 141 -7.68 32.64 27.05
C ALA A 141 -7.87 32.63 25.55
N ALA A 142 -6.99 31.92 24.82
CA ALA A 142 -7.14 31.66 23.39
C ALA A 142 -8.50 30.99 23.13
N TYR A 143 -9.27 31.55 22.20
CA TYR A 143 -10.59 30.99 21.89
C TYR A 143 -10.44 29.78 20.99
N GLU A 144 -10.76 28.61 21.53
CA GLU A 144 -10.71 27.33 20.83
C GLU A 144 -12.10 26.66 20.82
N VAL A 145 -12.38 25.94 19.74
CA VAL A 145 -13.62 25.16 19.56
C VAL A 145 -13.28 23.85 18.86
N THR A 146 -14.05 22.79 19.16
CA THR A 146 -13.84 21.45 18.59
C THR A 146 -15.04 21.02 17.77
N SER A 147 -14.80 20.37 16.62
CA SER A 147 -15.88 19.87 15.75
C SER A 147 -16.63 18.69 16.40
N ASP A 148 -17.95 18.71 16.24
CA ASP A 148 -18.86 17.66 16.67
C ASP A 148 -18.91 16.48 15.66
N GLU A 149 -19.75 15.45 15.95
CA GLU A 149 -19.95 14.27 15.11
C GLU A 149 -20.45 14.61 13.69
N SER A 150 -21.10 15.75 13.53
CA SER A 150 -21.54 16.26 12.23
C SER A 150 -20.47 17.12 11.56
N GLY A 151 -19.28 17.27 12.17
CA GLY A 151 -18.16 18.07 11.67
C GLY A 151 -18.34 19.58 11.85
N TYR A 152 -19.25 20.04 12.72
CA TYR A 152 -19.43 21.48 12.98
C TYR A 152 -18.67 21.93 14.20
N ALA A 153 -18.00 23.10 14.10
CA ALA A 153 -17.44 23.85 15.22
C ALA A 153 -17.89 25.31 15.11
N ARG A 154 -18.11 26.00 16.26
CA ARG A 154 -18.69 27.34 16.26
C ARG A 154 -17.98 28.26 17.24
N PHE A 155 -17.42 29.37 16.73
CA PHE A 155 -17.03 30.52 17.51
C PHE A 155 -18.21 31.47 17.62
N LYS A 156 -18.64 31.81 18.83
CA LYS A 156 -19.80 32.67 19.11
C LYS A 156 -19.41 34.09 19.46
N ASP A 157 -20.28 35.03 19.10
CA ASP A 157 -20.20 36.43 19.48
C ASP A 157 -18.89 37.10 19.02
N ILE A 158 -18.51 36.89 17.76
CA ILE A 158 -17.30 37.45 17.18
C ILE A 158 -17.62 38.81 16.57
N PRO A 159 -16.92 39.88 16.96
CA PRO A 159 -17.10 41.22 16.34
C PRO A 159 -16.85 41.16 14.84
N PHE A 160 -17.55 42.08 14.10
CA PHE A 160 -17.30 42.23 12.68
C PHE A 160 -15.81 42.54 12.44
N GLY A 161 -15.25 41.90 11.44
CA GLY A 161 -13.82 42.01 11.13
C GLY A 161 -13.31 40.80 10.38
N ARG A 162 -11.99 40.82 10.11
CA ARG A 162 -11.29 39.73 9.45
C ARG A 162 -10.52 38.93 10.48
N TYR A 163 -10.55 37.63 10.31
CA TYR A 163 -9.93 36.65 11.21
C TYR A 163 -9.29 35.52 10.44
N LEU A 164 -8.43 34.78 11.12
CA LEU A 164 -7.85 33.54 10.66
C LEU A 164 -8.30 32.40 11.59
N VAL A 165 -8.55 31.24 11.00
CA VAL A 165 -8.87 30.00 11.74
C VAL A 165 -7.72 29.03 11.56
N GLU A 166 -7.05 28.71 12.65
CA GLU A 166 -5.97 27.74 12.73
C GLU A 166 -6.52 26.36 13.15
N GLU A 167 -6.10 25.30 12.50
CA GLU A 167 -6.34 23.92 12.96
C GLU A 167 -5.23 23.54 13.94
N VAL A 168 -5.56 23.44 15.24
CA VAL A 168 -4.59 23.16 16.31
C VAL A 168 -4.33 21.66 16.46
N THR A 169 -5.41 20.86 16.43
CA THR A 169 -5.31 19.40 16.47
C THR A 169 -6.17 18.79 15.38
N GLY A 170 -5.59 17.84 14.62
CA GLY A 170 -6.28 17.13 13.56
C GLY A 170 -6.86 15.80 14.03
N LYS A 171 -7.61 15.14 13.13
CA LYS A 171 -8.11 13.77 13.31
C LYS A 171 -7.07 12.76 12.84
N THR A 172 -6.92 11.65 13.57
CA THR A 172 -6.04 10.54 13.18
C THR A 172 -6.39 10.04 11.78
N GLY A 173 -5.38 9.84 10.94
CA GLY A 173 -5.55 9.41 9.54
C GLY A 173 -5.67 10.55 8.54
N TYR A 174 -5.59 11.78 9.01
CA TYR A 174 -5.70 12.99 8.18
C TYR A 174 -4.52 13.93 8.41
N GLN A 175 -4.12 14.62 7.35
CA GLN A 175 -3.15 15.70 7.45
C GLN A 175 -3.84 16.92 8.05
N VAL A 176 -3.27 17.50 9.11
CA VAL A 176 -3.67 18.81 9.63
C VAL A 176 -3.49 19.85 8.51
N ASN A 177 -4.46 20.73 8.33
CA ASN A 177 -4.32 21.80 7.35
C ASN A 177 -3.23 22.78 7.81
N PRO A 178 -2.12 22.92 7.10
CA PRO A 178 -1.01 23.76 7.52
C PRO A 178 -1.27 25.26 7.29
N THR A 179 -2.37 25.61 6.61
CA THR A 179 -2.69 26.99 6.24
C THR A 179 -3.87 27.47 7.06
N ASN A 180 -3.68 28.60 7.78
CA ASN A 180 -4.77 29.26 8.48
C ASN A 180 -5.82 29.76 7.48
N ALA A 181 -7.07 29.39 7.69
CA ALA A 181 -8.18 29.79 6.82
C ALA A 181 -8.68 31.18 7.18
N ALA A 182 -8.68 32.10 6.20
CA ALA A 182 -9.23 33.45 6.40
C ALA A 182 -10.76 33.45 6.35
N ILE A 183 -11.38 34.24 7.20
CA ILE A 183 -12.83 34.50 7.21
C ILE A 183 -13.11 35.95 7.57
N THR A 184 -14.15 36.52 6.96
CA THR A 184 -14.70 37.82 7.35
C THR A 184 -16.02 37.60 8.08
N VAL A 185 -16.16 38.19 9.24
CA VAL A 185 -17.44 38.29 9.97
C VAL A 185 -18.08 39.62 9.56
N ASP A 186 -19.09 39.55 8.71
CA ASP A 186 -19.76 40.73 8.13
C ASP A 186 -21.29 40.65 8.16
N ILE A 187 -21.84 39.59 8.66
CA ILE A 187 -23.28 39.42 8.89
C ILE A 187 -23.57 39.05 10.36
N ILE A 188 -24.70 39.59 10.87
CA ILE A 188 -25.25 39.15 12.16
C ILE A 188 -25.86 37.77 11.95
N GLY A 189 -25.26 36.76 12.66
CA GLY A 189 -25.64 35.35 12.51
C GLY A 189 -24.45 34.52 12.06
N ASP A 190 -24.71 33.49 11.24
CA ASP A 190 -23.70 32.46 10.88
C ASP A 190 -22.84 32.86 9.69
N ASN A 191 -21.56 33.13 9.90
CA ASN A 191 -20.54 33.28 8.87
C ASN A 191 -19.88 31.92 8.65
N ASN A 192 -20.13 31.30 7.50
CA ASN A 192 -19.79 29.90 7.23
C ASN A 192 -18.41 29.73 6.60
N LEU A 193 -17.65 28.76 7.07
CA LEU A 193 -16.33 28.38 6.57
C LEU A 193 -16.23 26.85 6.44
N THR A 194 -15.82 26.34 5.27
CA THR A 194 -15.52 24.92 5.10
C THR A 194 -14.01 24.70 5.11
N ILE A 195 -13.54 23.78 5.96
CA ILE A 195 -12.13 23.39 6.04
C ILE A 195 -12.00 21.89 5.72
N VAL A 196 -11.14 21.58 4.74
CA VAL A 196 -10.95 20.22 4.22
C VAL A 196 -9.59 19.67 4.68
N ASN A 197 -9.56 18.45 5.24
CA ASN A 197 -8.32 17.73 5.48
C ASN A 197 -8.11 16.61 4.47
N LYS A 198 -6.86 16.44 4.05
CA LYS A 198 -6.46 15.34 3.18
C LYS A 198 -6.29 14.06 4.00
N ARG A 199 -6.86 12.96 3.54
CA ARG A 199 -6.61 11.63 4.09
C ARG A 199 -5.18 11.22 3.81
N TYR A 200 -4.52 10.61 4.77
CA TYR A 200 -3.29 9.88 4.47
C TYR A 200 -3.62 8.67 3.59
N LYS A 201 -2.98 8.57 2.45
CA LYS A 201 -3.09 7.45 1.52
C LYS A 201 -1.80 7.30 0.72
N CYS A 202 -1.49 6.09 0.29
CA CYS A 202 -0.36 5.85 -0.61
C CYS A 202 -0.65 4.68 -1.54
N ASP A 203 0.18 4.54 -2.54
CA ASP A 203 0.25 3.31 -3.34
C ASP A 203 1.17 2.32 -2.64
N ILE A 204 0.78 1.03 -2.65
CA ILE A 204 1.55 -0.08 -2.09
C ILE A 204 1.97 -0.98 -3.24
N ARG A 205 3.28 -1.12 -3.45
CA ARG A 205 3.87 -2.01 -4.46
C ARG A 205 4.49 -3.22 -3.78
N LEU A 206 4.06 -4.43 -4.17
CA LEU A 206 4.71 -5.67 -3.80
C LEU A 206 5.65 -6.14 -4.89
N ILE A 207 6.88 -6.50 -4.53
CA ILE A 207 7.87 -7.14 -5.37
C ILE A 207 7.88 -8.62 -5.02
N LYS A 208 7.58 -9.47 -6.00
CA LYS A 208 7.50 -10.92 -5.86
C LYS A 208 8.73 -11.59 -6.44
N THR A 209 9.42 -12.37 -5.61
CA THR A 209 10.65 -13.06 -6.00
C THR A 209 10.59 -14.56 -5.71
N GLY A 210 11.42 -15.34 -6.39
CA GLY A 210 11.76 -16.70 -6.01
C GLY A 210 12.93 -16.76 -5.02
N GLU A 211 13.30 -17.98 -4.59
CA GLU A 211 14.41 -18.22 -3.65
C GLU A 211 15.78 -17.82 -4.20
N GLY A 212 15.94 -17.72 -5.51
CA GLY A 212 17.15 -17.25 -6.19
C GLY A 212 17.14 -15.74 -6.50
N GLY A 213 16.11 -14.99 -6.09
CA GLY A 213 15.96 -13.56 -6.37
C GLY A 213 15.35 -13.25 -7.73
N GLU A 214 14.98 -14.26 -8.52
CA GLU A 214 14.27 -14.07 -9.79
C GLU A 214 12.90 -13.44 -9.60
N LEU A 215 12.48 -12.54 -10.49
CA LEU A 215 11.19 -11.88 -10.46
C LEU A 215 10.07 -12.82 -10.90
N LEU A 216 8.97 -12.89 -10.16
CA LEU A 216 7.90 -13.86 -10.39
C LEU A 216 6.61 -13.19 -10.88
N SER A 217 6.21 -13.50 -12.12
CA SER A 217 4.92 -13.11 -12.67
C SER A 217 3.84 -14.14 -12.36
N GLY A 218 2.56 -13.73 -12.40
CA GLY A 218 1.42 -14.64 -12.27
C GLY A 218 1.05 -15.03 -10.83
N ALA A 219 1.69 -14.46 -9.81
CA ALA A 219 1.26 -14.58 -8.43
C ALA A 219 -0.01 -13.75 -8.19
N GLU A 220 -1.08 -14.33 -7.68
CA GLU A 220 -2.26 -13.58 -7.24
C GLU A 220 -2.10 -13.15 -5.79
N ILE A 221 -2.14 -11.85 -5.56
CA ILE A 221 -1.93 -11.22 -4.25
C ILE A 221 -3.24 -10.57 -3.79
N GLY A 222 -3.64 -10.84 -2.56
CA GLY A 222 -4.75 -10.16 -1.88
C GLY A 222 -4.23 -9.12 -0.90
N LEU A 223 -4.85 -7.95 -0.89
CA LEU A 223 -4.74 -6.95 0.17
C LEU A 223 -5.93 -7.11 1.12
N PHE A 224 -5.65 -7.20 2.40
CA PHE A 224 -6.65 -7.41 3.46
C PHE A 224 -6.50 -6.36 4.56
N THR A 225 -7.62 -5.98 5.18
CA THR A 225 -7.58 -5.23 6.44
C THR A 225 -6.98 -6.09 7.55
N LYS A 226 -6.54 -5.49 8.64
CA LYS A 226 -6.04 -6.19 9.84
C LYS A 226 -7.00 -7.29 10.31
N ASP A 227 -8.30 -7.05 10.23
CA ASP A 227 -9.36 -7.98 10.67
C ASP A 227 -9.68 -9.06 9.65
N GLY A 228 -8.99 -9.09 8.51
CA GLY A 228 -9.11 -10.14 7.49
C GLY A 228 -10.14 -9.89 6.39
N ALA A 229 -10.77 -8.73 6.34
CA ALA A 229 -11.64 -8.39 5.21
C ALA A 229 -10.78 -8.09 3.96
N ARG A 230 -11.14 -8.72 2.83
CA ARG A 230 -10.42 -8.52 1.56
C ARG A 230 -10.79 -7.18 0.94
N VAL A 231 -9.78 -6.35 0.69
CA VAL A 231 -9.93 -5.01 0.11
C VAL A 231 -9.80 -5.04 -1.41
N LYS A 232 -8.71 -5.65 -1.91
CA LYS A 232 -8.39 -5.75 -3.35
C LYS A 232 -7.64 -7.04 -3.64
N THR A 233 -7.64 -7.47 -4.91
CA THR A 233 -6.75 -8.52 -5.44
C THR A 233 -6.13 -8.04 -6.74
N ALA A 234 -4.90 -8.46 -6.99
CA ALA A 234 -4.23 -8.22 -8.27
C ALA A 234 -3.13 -9.26 -8.49
N THR A 235 -2.66 -9.39 -9.75
CA THR A 235 -1.68 -10.39 -10.15
C THR A 235 -0.36 -9.69 -10.53
N THR A 236 0.77 -10.30 -10.16
CA THR A 236 2.10 -9.77 -10.51
C THR A 236 2.36 -9.81 -12.00
N GLY A 237 2.89 -8.70 -12.54
CA GLY A 237 3.29 -8.56 -13.93
C GLY A 237 4.60 -9.29 -14.26
N THR A 238 5.06 -9.17 -15.51
CA THR A 238 6.32 -9.78 -15.97
C THR A 238 7.55 -9.23 -15.27
N ASP A 239 7.44 -8.05 -14.66
CA ASP A 239 8.44 -7.41 -13.81
C ASP A 239 8.40 -7.90 -12.34
N GLY A 240 7.57 -8.89 -12.04
CA GLY A 240 7.38 -9.42 -10.69
C GLY A 240 6.69 -8.47 -9.73
N THR A 241 6.09 -7.36 -10.21
CA THR A 241 5.46 -6.38 -9.33
C THR A 241 3.95 -6.37 -9.42
N VAL A 242 3.30 -5.94 -8.36
CA VAL A 242 1.88 -5.59 -8.30
C VAL A 242 1.68 -4.36 -7.43
N THR A 243 0.84 -3.41 -7.87
CA THR A 243 0.58 -2.16 -7.15
C THR A 243 -0.90 -2.04 -6.78
N PHE A 244 -1.16 -1.73 -5.52
CA PHE A 244 -2.47 -1.38 -4.98
C PHE A 244 -2.51 0.13 -4.76
N THR A 245 -3.34 0.84 -5.52
CA THR A 245 -3.39 2.30 -5.51
C THR A 245 -4.39 2.86 -4.51
N ASP A 246 -4.13 4.09 -4.02
CA ASP A 246 -5.01 4.87 -3.15
C ASP A 246 -5.41 4.13 -1.86
N ILE A 247 -4.47 3.45 -1.21
CA ILE A 247 -4.73 2.75 0.04
C ILE A 247 -4.70 3.76 1.19
N VAL A 248 -5.86 3.94 1.84
CA VAL A 248 -6.05 4.92 2.91
C VAL A 248 -5.40 4.47 4.22
N TYR A 249 -5.22 5.40 5.14
CA TYR A 249 -4.69 5.17 6.48
C TYR A 249 -5.39 4.01 7.19
N GLY A 250 -4.61 3.05 7.67
CA GLY A 250 -5.09 1.86 8.35
C GLY A 250 -4.01 0.77 8.40
N ASP A 251 -4.28 -0.29 9.15
CA ASP A 251 -3.44 -1.48 9.21
C ASP A 251 -3.96 -2.54 8.24
N TYR A 252 -3.04 -3.09 7.44
CA TYR A 252 -3.33 -4.08 6.40
C TYR A 252 -2.30 -5.19 6.40
N TYR A 253 -2.56 -6.23 5.60
CA TYR A 253 -1.54 -7.19 5.18
C TYR A 253 -1.76 -7.63 3.74
N LEU A 254 -0.66 -7.97 3.06
CA LEU A 254 -0.67 -8.67 1.79
C LEU A 254 -0.49 -10.16 2.04
N GLN A 255 -1.19 -10.97 1.26
CA GLN A 255 -1.09 -12.43 1.29
C GLN A 255 -1.21 -12.99 -0.12
N GLU A 256 -0.40 -14.00 -0.42
CA GLU A 256 -0.52 -14.73 -1.68
C GLU A 256 -1.74 -15.64 -1.66
N LEU A 257 -2.57 -15.54 -2.70
CA LEU A 257 -3.77 -16.37 -2.91
C LEU A 257 -3.53 -17.50 -3.88
N LYS A 258 -2.62 -17.29 -4.85
CA LYS A 258 -2.19 -18.27 -5.83
C LYS A 258 -0.72 -18.05 -6.15
N ALA A 259 0.07 -19.10 -6.03
CA ALA A 259 1.49 -19.07 -6.39
C ALA A 259 1.70 -19.10 -7.91
N PRO A 260 2.83 -18.57 -8.41
CA PRO A 260 3.26 -18.80 -9.78
C PRO A 260 3.55 -20.28 -10.05
N ASN A 261 3.49 -20.69 -11.31
CA ASN A 261 3.82 -22.07 -11.69
C ASN A 261 5.23 -22.46 -11.24
N GLY A 262 5.38 -23.66 -10.67
CA GLY A 262 6.64 -24.18 -10.18
C GLY A 262 7.06 -23.69 -8.80
N TYR A 263 6.22 -22.90 -8.13
CA TYR A 263 6.48 -22.38 -6.80
C TYR A 263 5.42 -22.83 -5.79
N LYS A 264 5.82 -22.99 -4.52
CA LYS A 264 4.91 -23.27 -3.41
C LYS A 264 4.14 -22.01 -3.03
N LEU A 265 2.87 -22.18 -2.66
CA LEU A 265 2.08 -21.07 -2.11
C LEU A 265 2.70 -20.60 -0.78
N SER A 266 2.98 -19.31 -0.68
CA SER A 266 3.46 -18.70 0.55
C SER A 266 2.30 -18.43 1.51
N SER A 267 2.41 -18.92 2.75
CA SER A 267 1.46 -18.59 3.82
C SER A 267 1.82 -17.28 4.56
N ALA A 268 2.93 -16.64 4.19
CA ALA A 268 3.40 -15.42 4.85
C ALA A 268 2.42 -14.25 4.66
N LYS A 269 2.20 -13.48 5.73
CA LYS A 269 1.48 -12.23 5.72
C LYS A 269 2.47 -11.08 5.79
N VAL A 270 2.48 -10.22 4.78
CA VAL A 270 3.34 -9.03 4.74
C VAL A 270 2.53 -7.87 5.32
N THR A 271 2.86 -7.47 6.54
CA THR A 271 2.13 -6.43 7.27
C THR A 271 2.42 -5.04 6.72
N ILE A 272 1.41 -4.18 6.78
CA ILE A 272 1.44 -2.76 6.43
C ILE A 272 0.77 -2.03 7.57
N THR A 273 1.48 -1.07 8.16
CA THR A 273 0.98 -0.28 9.28
C THR A 273 0.43 1.06 8.81
N ALA A 274 -0.50 1.62 9.56
CA ALA A 274 -1.02 2.96 9.34
C ALA A 274 0.09 4.03 9.32
N ALA A 275 1.12 3.86 10.16
CA ALA A 275 2.28 4.75 10.20
C ALA A 275 3.10 4.72 8.90
N GLU A 276 3.29 3.55 8.28
CA GLU A 276 3.98 3.42 6.99
C GLU A 276 3.21 4.15 5.87
N ILE A 277 1.88 4.06 5.86
CA ILE A 277 1.03 4.79 4.91
C ILE A 277 1.18 6.30 5.10
N GLN A 278 1.14 6.78 6.35
CA GLN A 278 1.33 8.19 6.67
C GLN A 278 2.71 8.69 6.24
N ASN A 279 3.76 7.93 6.51
CA ASN A 279 5.13 8.27 6.13
C ASN A 279 5.30 8.35 4.61
N SER A 280 4.75 7.36 3.88
CA SER A 280 4.78 7.35 2.41
C SER A 280 4.00 8.52 1.82
N PHE A 281 2.82 8.86 2.36
CA PHE A 281 2.06 10.04 1.97
C PHE A 281 2.89 11.32 2.16
N THR A 282 3.52 11.48 3.33
CA THR A 282 4.32 12.66 3.67
C THR A 282 5.55 12.79 2.79
N ALA A 283 6.19 11.67 2.44
CA ALA A 283 7.34 11.62 1.54
C ALA A 283 6.95 11.73 0.05
N GLY A 284 5.67 11.55 -0.30
CA GLY A 284 5.21 11.49 -1.68
C GLY A 284 5.71 10.26 -2.44
N THR A 285 5.88 9.12 -1.75
CA THR A 285 6.47 7.89 -2.30
C THR A 285 5.49 6.72 -2.29
N THR A 286 5.76 5.71 -3.13
CA THR A 286 5.12 4.40 -3.05
C THR A 286 5.72 3.60 -1.91
N LEU A 287 4.88 2.84 -1.17
CA LEU A 287 5.33 1.92 -0.12
C LEU A 287 5.70 0.58 -0.74
N ASP A 288 6.98 0.24 -0.74
CA ASP A 288 7.48 -1.03 -1.27
C ASP A 288 7.47 -2.13 -0.22
N LYS A 289 7.00 -3.31 -0.61
CA LYS A 289 7.00 -4.56 0.16
C LYS A 289 7.55 -5.68 -0.70
N ALA A 290 8.02 -6.76 -0.07
CA ALA A 290 8.55 -7.92 -0.77
C ALA A 290 7.96 -9.22 -0.22
N LEU A 291 7.82 -10.22 -1.09
CA LEU A 291 7.40 -11.58 -0.74
C LEU A 291 8.11 -12.58 -1.66
N SER A 292 8.77 -13.59 -1.07
CA SER A 292 9.44 -14.64 -1.83
C SER A 292 8.71 -15.97 -1.75
N ASN A 293 8.86 -16.81 -2.79
CA ASN A 293 8.38 -18.20 -2.80
C ASN A 293 9.53 -19.18 -2.97
N GLU A 294 9.38 -20.35 -2.36
CA GLU A 294 10.23 -21.51 -2.61
C GLU A 294 9.77 -22.23 -3.87
N LYS A 295 10.71 -22.77 -4.66
CA LYS A 295 10.39 -23.65 -5.78
C LYS A 295 9.73 -24.93 -5.32
N GLN A 296 8.75 -25.40 -6.05
CA GLN A 296 8.22 -26.74 -5.89
C GLN A 296 9.31 -27.75 -6.29
N LYS A 297 9.40 -28.86 -5.55
CA LYS A 297 10.40 -29.90 -5.78
C LYS A 297 9.68 -31.24 -5.83
N GLY A 298 10.01 -32.00 -6.87
CA GLY A 298 9.57 -33.37 -7.04
C GLY A 298 10.73 -34.35 -6.92
N GLN A 299 10.47 -35.58 -7.29
CA GLN A 299 11.46 -36.68 -7.25
C GLN A 299 11.20 -37.68 -8.37
N ILE A 300 12.26 -38.31 -8.86
CA ILE A 300 12.23 -39.40 -9.86
C ILE A 300 12.60 -40.69 -9.18
N CYS A 301 11.87 -41.78 -9.44
CA CYS A 301 12.25 -43.15 -9.08
C CYS A 301 12.30 -44.00 -10.35
N LEU A 302 13.44 -44.62 -10.57
CA LEU A 302 13.58 -45.68 -11.58
C LEU A 302 13.67 -47.06 -10.93
N MET A 303 13.31 -48.09 -11.69
CA MET A 303 13.49 -49.49 -11.38
C MET A 303 14.50 -50.11 -12.36
N LYS A 304 15.49 -50.84 -11.84
CA LYS A 304 16.47 -51.58 -12.61
C LYS A 304 16.23 -53.05 -12.51
N THR A 305 16.11 -53.72 -13.68
CA THR A 305 15.91 -55.18 -13.75
C THR A 305 16.80 -55.79 -14.80
N ASP A 306 16.93 -57.14 -14.78
CA ASP A 306 17.39 -57.90 -15.93
C ASP A 306 16.24 -58.18 -16.93
N ASP A 307 16.54 -58.85 -18.03
CA ASP A 307 15.59 -59.25 -19.05
C ASP A 307 14.54 -60.31 -18.58
N ALA A 308 14.76 -60.95 -17.44
CA ALA A 308 13.81 -61.83 -16.77
C ALA A 308 12.93 -61.09 -15.72
N GLY A 309 13.15 -59.77 -15.53
CA GLY A 309 12.44 -58.96 -14.53
C GLY A 309 13.01 -59.03 -13.12
N THR A 310 14.16 -59.65 -12.89
CA THR A 310 14.84 -59.69 -11.59
C THR A 310 15.43 -58.33 -11.28
N ALA A 311 15.19 -57.81 -10.07
CA ALA A 311 15.74 -56.54 -9.62
C ALA A 311 17.28 -56.57 -9.58
N LEU A 312 17.91 -55.49 -10.01
CA LEU A 312 19.37 -55.36 -10.08
C LEU A 312 19.86 -54.20 -9.22
N ALA A 313 20.58 -54.51 -8.16
CA ALA A 313 21.26 -53.54 -7.30
C ALA A 313 22.62 -53.12 -7.89
N GLY A 314 23.13 -51.93 -7.56
CA GLY A 314 24.48 -51.47 -7.89
C GLY A 314 24.68 -50.89 -9.28
N ALA A 315 23.66 -50.84 -10.14
CA ALA A 315 23.71 -50.12 -11.41
C ALA A 315 23.84 -48.61 -11.16
N GLU A 316 24.79 -47.96 -11.85
CA GLU A 316 25.01 -46.52 -11.69
C GLU A 316 24.31 -45.73 -12.79
N PHE A 317 23.64 -44.64 -12.37
CA PHE A 317 22.92 -43.71 -13.21
C PHE A 317 23.37 -42.29 -12.99
N THR A 318 23.33 -41.49 -14.07
CA THR A 318 23.48 -40.03 -14.01
C THR A 318 22.19 -39.36 -14.44
N LEU A 319 21.79 -38.38 -13.64
CA LEU A 319 20.70 -37.45 -13.92
C LEU A 319 21.30 -36.19 -14.55
N TYR A 320 20.73 -35.76 -15.68
CA TYR A 320 21.11 -34.56 -16.40
C TYR A 320 19.93 -33.58 -16.44
N ASP A 321 20.24 -32.29 -16.59
CA ASP A 321 19.25 -31.26 -16.88
C ASP A 321 18.80 -31.28 -18.36
N GLU A 322 17.95 -30.33 -18.76
CA GLU A 322 17.47 -30.19 -20.12
C GLU A 322 18.58 -29.92 -21.16
N ASN A 323 19.74 -29.41 -20.75
CA ASN A 323 20.91 -29.13 -21.58
C ASN A 323 21.94 -30.26 -21.56
N MET A 324 21.60 -31.43 -20.99
CA MET A 324 22.50 -32.57 -20.82
C MET A 324 23.71 -32.28 -19.88
N ILE A 325 23.57 -31.34 -18.94
CA ILE A 325 24.58 -31.10 -17.92
C ILE A 325 24.29 -32.05 -16.75
N ALA A 326 25.32 -32.80 -16.31
CA ALA A 326 25.18 -33.74 -15.21
C ALA A 326 24.91 -33.03 -13.89
N LEU A 327 23.83 -33.43 -13.20
CA LEU A 327 23.36 -32.84 -11.94
C LEU A 327 23.65 -33.74 -10.74
N LYS A 328 23.30 -35.03 -10.86
CA LYS A 328 23.41 -36.03 -9.76
C LYS A 328 23.79 -37.40 -10.33
N THR A 329 24.47 -38.20 -9.51
CA THR A 329 24.70 -39.62 -9.76
C THR A 329 24.13 -40.44 -8.63
N GLY A 330 23.75 -41.70 -8.94
CA GLY A 330 23.25 -42.61 -7.91
C GLY A 330 23.39 -44.06 -8.34
N LYS A 331 23.20 -44.96 -7.38
CA LYS A 331 23.21 -46.40 -7.60
C LYS A 331 21.87 -47.02 -7.21
N THR A 332 21.47 -48.06 -7.92
CA THR A 332 20.28 -48.83 -7.55
C THR A 332 20.52 -49.60 -6.26
N MET A 333 19.52 -49.56 -5.38
CA MET A 333 19.61 -50.09 -4.01
C MET A 333 19.65 -51.62 -3.97
N THR A 334 20.38 -52.13 -2.97
CA THR A 334 20.27 -53.51 -2.50
C THR A 334 18.99 -53.72 -1.68
N ALA A 335 18.60 -54.96 -1.44
CA ALA A 335 17.46 -55.28 -0.58
C ALA A 335 17.63 -54.74 0.86
N ALA A 336 18.87 -54.68 1.38
CA ALA A 336 19.17 -54.14 2.71
C ALA A 336 18.96 -52.60 2.75
N GLU A 337 19.43 -51.86 1.74
CA GLU A 337 19.25 -50.42 1.61
C GLU A 337 17.78 -50.06 1.43
N ALA A 338 17.02 -50.80 0.62
CA ALA A 338 15.61 -50.63 0.46
C ALA A 338 14.83 -50.84 1.76
N SER A 339 15.18 -51.88 2.53
CA SER A 339 14.61 -52.15 3.86
C SER A 339 14.90 -51.01 4.84
N ALA A 340 16.12 -50.46 4.82
CA ALA A 340 16.50 -49.31 5.66
C ALA A 340 15.79 -48.02 5.26
N MET A 341 15.46 -47.85 4.00
CA MET A 341 14.73 -46.67 3.50
C MET A 341 13.25 -46.66 3.94
N GLY A 342 12.66 -47.83 4.20
CA GLY A 342 11.29 -47.97 4.70
C GLY A 342 10.26 -48.39 3.68
N ALA A 343 8.97 -48.24 4.07
CA ALA A 343 7.85 -48.74 3.27
C ALA A 343 7.78 -48.11 1.87
N GLY A 344 7.65 -48.96 0.85
CA GLY A 344 7.55 -48.57 -0.55
C GLY A 344 8.85 -48.56 -1.33
N ALA A 345 10.03 -48.73 -0.67
CA ALA A 345 11.29 -48.92 -1.35
C ALA A 345 11.52 -50.41 -1.66
N ALA A 346 12.14 -50.68 -2.81
CA ALA A 346 12.45 -52.03 -3.24
C ALA A 346 13.87 -52.11 -3.81
N GLU A 347 14.45 -53.33 -3.74
CA GLU A 347 15.72 -53.61 -4.42
C GLU A 347 15.64 -53.24 -5.90
N GLY A 348 16.73 -52.72 -6.47
CA GLY A 348 16.79 -52.26 -7.85
C GLY A 348 16.23 -50.87 -8.09
N GLN A 349 15.62 -50.22 -7.10
CA GLN A 349 15.18 -48.81 -7.23
C GLN A 349 16.32 -47.83 -7.00
N LEU A 350 16.22 -46.67 -7.65
CA LEU A 350 17.04 -45.49 -7.41
C LEU A 350 16.14 -44.23 -7.41
N TYR A 351 16.35 -43.38 -6.40
CA TYR A 351 15.62 -42.11 -6.25
C TYR A 351 16.53 -40.91 -6.49
N PHE A 352 16.11 -40.01 -7.37
CA PHE A 352 16.64 -38.66 -7.47
C PHE A 352 15.63 -37.72 -6.81
N ARG A 353 15.98 -37.13 -5.69
CA ARG A 353 15.10 -36.26 -4.86
C ARG A 353 15.47 -34.79 -4.98
N ASP A 354 14.59 -33.92 -4.48
CA ASP A 354 14.79 -32.46 -4.45
C ASP A 354 15.05 -31.85 -5.82
N LEU A 355 14.28 -32.30 -6.83
CA LEU A 355 14.36 -31.81 -8.19
C LEU A 355 13.34 -30.71 -8.39
N THR A 356 13.77 -29.54 -8.91
CA THR A 356 12.84 -28.48 -9.34
C THR A 356 11.98 -28.99 -10.50
N TYR A 357 10.81 -28.39 -10.70
CA TYR A 357 9.99 -28.74 -11.86
C TYR A 357 10.76 -28.43 -13.15
N GLY A 358 10.75 -29.38 -14.09
CA GLY A 358 11.48 -29.29 -15.35
C GLY A 358 11.64 -30.62 -16.06
N THR A 359 12.34 -30.59 -17.18
CA THR A 359 12.72 -31.78 -17.95
C THR A 359 14.10 -32.26 -17.52
N TYR A 360 14.21 -33.55 -17.32
CA TYR A 360 15.43 -34.23 -16.92
C TYR A 360 15.70 -35.40 -17.88
N TYR A 361 16.96 -35.83 -17.94
CA TYR A 361 17.36 -37.02 -18.63
C TYR A 361 18.10 -37.97 -17.70
N VAL A 362 17.75 -39.25 -17.73
CA VAL A 362 18.35 -40.31 -16.94
C VAL A 362 19.07 -41.26 -17.87
N GLN A 363 20.32 -41.60 -17.55
CA GLN A 363 21.12 -42.55 -18.34
C GLN A 363 21.91 -43.50 -17.40
N GLU A 364 21.91 -44.78 -17.73
CA GLU A 364 22.81 -45.73 -17.08
C GLU A 364 24.25 -45.46 -17.49
N THR A 365 25.13 -45.26 -16.54
CA THR A 365 26.58 -45.01 -16.77
C THR A 365 27.44 -46.22 -16.49
N LYS A 366 26.98 -47.15 -15.63
CA LYS A 366 27.63 -48.42 -15.36
C LYS A 366 26.57 -49.48 -15.07
N ALA A 367 26.67 -50.65 -15.74
CA ALA A 367 25.87 -51.82 -15.44
C ALA A 367 26.28 -52.41 -14.05
N PRO A 368 25.35 -53.09 -13.35
CA PRO A 368 25.67 -53.66 -12.03
C PRO A 368 26.77 -54.74 -12.13
N ASP A 369 27.62 -54.73 -11.13
CA ASP A 369 28.58 -55.83 -10.92
C ASP A 369 27.83 -57.09 -10.46
N THR A 370 28.25 -58.28 -10.89
CA THR A 370 27.64 -59.53 -10.45
C THR A 370 28.63 -60.30 -9.59
N PRO A 371 28.18 -61.03 -8.58
CA PRO A 371 29.03 -61.93 -7.82
C PRO A 371 29.40 -63.20 -8.62
N ASP A 372 28.64 -63.51 -9.65
CA ASP A 372 28.88 -64.65 -10.53
C ASP A 372 29.68 -64.22 -11.78
N ALA A 373 30.94 -64.56 -11.85
CA ALA A 373 31.85 -64.22 -12.93
C ALA A 373 31.41 -64.79 -14.29
N SER A 374 30.48 -65.74 -14.34
CA SER A 374 29.90 -66.28 -15.59
C SER A 374 28.78 -65.42 -16.19
N ILE A 375 28.36 -64.36 -15.47
CA ILE A 375 27.28 -63.44 -15.85
C ILE A 375 27.87 -62.05 -16.01
N VAL A 376 27.51 -61.40 -17.10
CA VAL A 376 27.80 -59.97 -17.36
C VAL A 376 26.50 -59.32 -17.82
N TYR A 377 26.20 -58.16 -17.27
CA TYR A 377 25.07 -57.35 -17.73
C TYR A 377 25.53 -56.36 -18.77
N GLN A 378 24.83 -56.34 -19.94
CA GLN A 378 25.05 -55.33 -20.97
C GLN A 378 24.41 -54.03 -20.50
N ARG A 379 25.23 -52.96 -20.41
CA ARG A 379 24.75 -51.63 -20.07
C ARG A 379 23.69 -51.14 -21.08
N ASP A 380 22.61 -50.55 -20.59
CA ASP A 380 21.65 -49.84 -21.44
C ASP A 380 22.20 -48.46 -21.81
N ASN A 381 22.31 -48.16 -23.10
CA ASN A 381 22.81 -46.89 -23.59
C ASN A 381 21.71 -45.87 -23.85
N GLN A 382 20.45 -46.21 -23.63
CA GLN A 382 19.30 -45.27 -23.84
C GLN A 382 19.34 -44.15 -22.86
N VAL A 383 18.88 -42.96 -23.31
CA VAL A 383 18.64 -41.78 -22.49
C VAL A 383 17.14 -41.60 -22.31
N TYR A 384 16.68 -41.55 -21.09
CA TYR A 384 15.28 -41.50 -20.71
C TYR A 384 14.87 -40.08 -20.35
N LYS A 385 13.93 -39.49 -21.13
CA LYS A 385 13.37 -38.17 -20.85
C LYS A 385 12.29 -38.26 -19.75
N VAL A 386 12.49 -37.58 -18.65
CA VAL A 386 11.56 -37.53 -17.52
C VAL A 386 11.14 -36.09 -17.22
N VAL A 387 9.84 -35.84 -17.08
CA VAL A 387 9.29 -34.55 -16.74
C VAL A 387 8.85 -34.57 -15.29
N VAL A 388 9.36 -33.65 -14.49
CA VAL A 388 8.94 -33.40 -13.11
C VAL A 388 8.05 -32.15 -13.13
N ASP A 389 6.75 -32.31 -12.95
CA ASP A 389 5.74 -31.25 -13.01
C ASP A 389 4.83 -31.20 -11.78
N SER A 390 5.10 -32.06 -10.82
CA SER A 390 4.38 -32.14 -9.55
C SER A 390 5.32 -32.57 -8.41
N ASP A 391 4.89 -32.40 -7.18
CA ASP A 391 5.60 -32.87 -5.97
C ASP A 391 5.45 -34.38 -5.73
N THR A 392 4.68 -35.07 -6.58
CA THR A 392 4.51 -36.52 -6.53
C THR A 392 5.74 -37.23 -7.10
N LEU A 393 5.87 -38.52 -6.75
CA LEU A 393 6.95 -39.37 -7.25
C LEU A 393 6.73 -39.67 -8.75
N VAL A 394 7.68 -39.25 -9.60
CA VAL A 394 7.67 -39.55 -11.04
C VAL A 394 8.32 -40.92 -11.25
N THR A 395 7.57 -41.89 -11.79
CA THR A 395 7.99 -43.25 -12.11
C THR A 395 7.87 -43.57 -13.62
N LYS A 396 7.66 -42.57 -14.43
CA LYS A 396 7.46 -42.69 -15.86
C LYS A 396 8.41 -41.80 -16.64
N TYR A 397 8.72 -42.21 -17.86
CA TYR A 397 9.45 -41.42 -18.87
C TYR A 397 8.61 -41.24 -20.12
N THR A 398 8.95 -40.26 -20.93
CA THR A 398 8.32 -40.03 -22.25
C THR A 398 9.20 -40.70 -23.31
N ASP A 399 8.65 -41.65 -24.07
CA ASP A 399 9.34 -42.32 -25.20
C ASP A 399 9.46 -41.41 -26.44
N ALA A 400 10.08 -41.91 -27.48
CA ALA A 400 10.32 -41.15 -28.72
C ALA A 400 9.02 -40.75 -29.45
N ASP A 401 7.93 -41.48 -29.23
CA ASP A 401 6.61 -41.24 -29.83
C ASP A 401 5.74 -40.32 -28.93
N GLY A 402 6.28 -39.89 -27.78
CA GLY A 402 5.58 -38.99 -26.83
C GLY A 402 4.70 -39.74 -25.82
N ASN A 403 4.74 -41.07 -25.74
CA ASN A 403 3.94 -41.86 -24.81
C ASN A 403 4.63 -41.99 -23.46
N LEU A 404 3.84 -42.02 -22.37
CA LEU A 404 4.33 -42.25 -21.00
C LEU A 404 4.51 -43.76 -20.76
N GLN A 405 5.75 -44.19 -20.54
CA GLN A 405 6.17 -45.53 -20.20
C GLN A 405 6.66 -45.59 -18.73
N ASN A 406 6.56 -46.78 -18.12
CA ASN A 406 7.19 -46.98 -16.82
C ASN A 406 8.71 -46.86 -16.91
N LEU A 407 9.33 -46.14 -15.96
CA LEU A 407 10.77 -45.94 -15.91
C LEU A 407 11.44 -47.22 -15.29
N THR A 408 11.22 -48.33 -15.99
CA THR A 408 11.89 -49.62 -15.70
C THR A 408 12.94 -49.88 -16.76
N ILE A 409 14.19 -49.88 -16.36
CA ILE A 409 15.36 -49.97 -17.23
C ILE A 409 15.92 -51.37 -17.12
N GLN A 410 16.03 -52.07 -18.25
CA GLN A 410 16.44 -53.47 -18.29
C GLN A 410 17.86 -53.61 -18.83
N ASN A 411 18.68 -54.49 -18.19
CA ASN A 411 19.93 -54.93 -18.76
C ASN A 411 19.81 -56.37 -19.28
N LYS A 412 20.33 -56.57 -20.47
CA LYS A 412 20.42 -57.91 -21.03
C LYS A 412 21.47 -58.71 -20.30
N LYS A 413 21.11 -59.90 -19.81
CA LYS A 413 22.00 -60.83 -19.22
C LYS A 413 22.79 -61.57 -20.31
N LEU A 414 24.12 -61.49 -20.23
CA LEU A 414 25.02 -62.20 -21.10
C LEU A 414 25.76 -63.30 -20.28
N SER A 415 25.84 -64.50 -20.84
CA SER A 415 26.67 -65.57 -20.29
C SER A 415 28.11 -65.44 -20.81
N THR A 416 29.08 -65.48 -19.95
CA THR A 416 30.49 -65.52 -20.29
C THR A 416 31.03 -66.94 -20.41
N THR A 417 30.17 -67.94 -20.08
CA THR A 417 30.57 -69.35 -20.28
C THR A 417 30.70 -69.68 -21.76
N PRO A 418 31.85 -70.01 -22.25
CA PRO A 418 31.99 -70.40 -23.67
C PRO A 418 31.03 -71.54 -23.99
N PRO A 419 30.37 -71.55 -25.17
CA PRO A 419 29.56 -72.69 -25.57
C PRO A 419 30.40 -73.97 -25.55
N LEU A 420 29.92 -75.02 -24.90
CA LEU A 420 30.55 -76.30 -24.98
C LEU A 420 30.54 -76.82 -26.40
N ILE A 421 31.73 -76.89 -27.00
CA ILE A 421 31.88 -77.37 -28.39
C ILE A 421 32.28 -78.84 -28.24
N SER A 422 31.50 -79.75 -28.80
CA SER A 422 31.85 -81.17 -28.95
C SER A 422 32.34 -81.42 -30.35
N PHE A 423 33.39 -82.12 -30.53
CA PHE A 423 33.86 -82.61 -31.76
C PHE A 423 34.10 -84.10 -31.76
N LYS A 424 33.94 -84.73 -32.88
CA LYS A 424 34.17 -86.22 -33.02
C LYS A 424 35.37 -86.42 -33.87
N VAL A 425 36.31 -87.16 -33.34
CA VAL A 425 37.49 -87.55 -34.05
C VAL A 425 37.26 -89.00 -34.61
N LYS A 426 37.51 -89.18 -35.88
CA LYS A 426 37.50 -90.52 -36.52
C LYS A 426 38.86 -90.79 -37.05
N LYS A 427 39.47 -91.85 -36.57
CA LYS A 427 40.75 -92.38 -37.06
C LYS A 427 40.49 -93.45 -38.07
N THR A 428 41.15 -93.37 -39.25
CA THR A 428 41.05 -94.35 -40.35
C THR A 428 42.44 -94.73 -40.83
N ASP A 429 42.57 -95.92 -41.38
CA ASP A 429 43.73 -96.33 -42.08
C ASP A 429 43.87 -95.52 -43.38
N ALA A 430 45.10 -95.12 -43.74
CA ALA A 430 45.33 -94.20 -44.81
C ALA A 430 45.15 -94.82 -46.21
N GLU A 431 45.30 -96.13 -46.36
CA GLU A 431 45.19 -96.81 -47.66
C GLU A 431 43.80 -97.41 -47.93
N SER A 432 43.25 -98.06 -46.88
CA SER A 432 41.97 -98.76 -47.02
C SER A 432 40.76 -97.95 -46.57
N GLY A 433 40.92 -96.81 -45.89
CA GLY A 433 39.85 -96.01 -45.35
C GLY A 433 39.10 -96.73 -44.16
N ALA A 434 39.52 -97.87 -43.74
CA ALA A 434 38.90 -98.62 -42.67
C ALA A 434 39.08 -97.94 -41.29
N ALA A 435 38.05 -98.02 -40.43
CA ALA A 435 38.12 -97.43 -39.10
C ALA A 435 39.13 -98.17 -38.22
N LEU A 436 40.02 -97.48 -37.58
CA LEU A 436 40.99 -97.95 -36.63
C LEU A 436 40.49 -97.88 -35.21
N ALA A 437 40.36 -99.03 -34.58
CA ALA A 437 40.03 -99.09 -33.16
C ALA A 437 41.23 -98.79 -32.31
N ASP A 438 41.02 -98.49 -31.01
CA ASP A 438 42.01 -98.31 -29.94
C ASP A 438 43.07 -97.21 -30.14
N ALA A 439 42.72 -96.19 -31.05
CA ALA A 439 43.55 -95.03 -31.18
C ALA A 439 43.30 -94.06 -29.99
N VAL A 440 44.36 -93.72 -29.31
CA VAL A 440 44.30 -92.74 -28.17
C VAL A 440 44.60 -91.35 -28.74
N PHE A 441 43.82 -90.41 -28.30
CA PHE A 441 43.97 -88.96 -28.58
C PHE A 441 44.11 -88.19 -27.32
N GLU A 442 44.91 -87.16 -27.33
CA GLU A 442 44.99 -86.19 -26.23
C GLU A 442 44.62 -84.81 -26.75
N LEU A 443 43.75 -84.11 -26.00
CA LEU A 443 43.29 -82.78 -26.34
C LEU A 443 44.21 -81.73 -25.72
N TYR A 444 44.72 -80.83 -26.54
CA TYR A 444 45.52 -79.69 -26.06
C TYR A 444 44.76 -78.38 -26.20
N LYS A 445 44.83 -77.46 -25.18
CA LYS A 445 44.37 -76.07 -25.24
C LYS A 445 45.61 -75.20 -25.05
N ASN A 446 45.89 -74.37 -26.04
CA ASN A 446 47.04 -73.43 -26.06
C ASN A 446 48.40 -74.17 -25.76
N GLY A 447 48.55 -75.33 -26.29
CA GLY A 447 49.77 -76.16 -26.14
C GLY A 447 49.91 -76.91 -24.80
N VAL A 448 48.87 -76.86 -23.96
CA VAL A 448 48.81 -77.61 -22.66
C VAL A 448 47.82 -78.76 -22.77
N ALA A 449 48.21 -79.95 -22.40
CA ALA A 449 47.32 -81.11 -22.34
C ALA A 449 46.17 -80.88 -21.37
N THR A 450 44.92 -81.17 -21.85
CA THR A 450 43.74 -80.96 -21.03
C THR A 450 43.37 -82.10 -20.06
N GLY A 451 44.10 -83.24 -20.18
CA GLY A 451 43.83 -84.41 -19.39
C GLY A 451 42.54 -85.17 -19.78
N ILE A 452 42.00 -84.90 -20.92
CA ILE A 452 40.79 -85.53 -21.47
C ILE A 452 41.16 -86.53 -22.56
#